data_c6f607839c91dc6b3424d5aece63e883
#
_entry.id   c6f607839c91dc6b3424d5aece63e883
#
_cell.length_a   1.000
_cell.length_b   1.000
_cell.length_c   1.000
_cell.angle_alpha   90.00
_cell.angle_beta   90.00
_cell.angle_gamma   90.00
#
_symmetry.space_group_name_H-M   'P 1'
#
loop_
_entity.id
_entity.type
_entity.pdbx_description
1 polymer ?
#
loop_
_entity_poly.entity_id
_entity_poly.type
_entity_poly.pdbx_seq_one_letter_code
_entity_poly.pdbx_strand_id
1 'polypeptide(L)'
;DGTTTPGTSKYVIAAKADEGTYLVTSESLDEGTVSVLGNGTEAIGASYWVFYGQDYLFGLQYNDGNAGTGASYVLNATTGKVKEAREYTFNRVTTYGTWGDNVITSSTNDGSQEKDTQGNFAKYLQFNYLNVHTGNTTTGKRIAENFLGNGEIVSFAGFVEANGKLYTSVVPMGMSHYGVNTFPEKVTDQALIATQDGGQGSGSYTAGQIPSTQYPDKAFIAIYSGDSFNDTPVIVETNKIGFACGRNRSQHYQTIWAADNGDLYVFSPGYGRTATSSADLKKVTGQLPSGVVRIKAGQTTFDPDYYYNLEEQGTGHPMFRCWHITADYFLLQMYSEGTMSGKNAPTKELAVFKGESGTLTQVTEGLPAQDKISSFGIPFSDNGVAYIPVTTTDGDAPALYKIDPATAKATKGLTIITNNSVSAIGKLSATN
;
A
#
# COMPACT_ATOMS: atom_id res chain seq x y z
N ASP A 1 -3.88 -31.55 -21.28
CA ASP A 1 -3.61 -30.62 -22.36
C ASP A 1 -3.53 -29.20 -21.81
N GLY A 2 -2.34 -28.60 -21.81
CA GLY A 2 -2.10 -27.30 -21.19
C GLY A 2 -2.34 -26.11 -22.10
N THR A 3 -2.78 -26.31 -23.35
CA THR A 3 -2.98 -25.20 -24.28
C THR A 3 -4.13 -24.31 -23.89
N THR A 4 -3.98 -23.00 -24.11
CA THR A 4 -5.00 -21.99 -23.89
C THR A 4 -5.07 -21.09 -25.12
N THR A 5 -6.26 -20.74 -25.55
CA THR A 5 -6.45 -19.82 -26.69
C THR A 5 -5.92 -18.44 -26.33
N PRO A 6 -5.12 -17.79 -27.21
CA PRO A 6 -4.69 -16.41 -26.99
C PRO A 6 -5.88 -15.49 -26.70
N GLY A 7 -5.73 -14.58 -25.72
CA GLY A 7 -6.77 -13.68 -25.26
C GLY A 7 -7.70 -14.26 -24.18
N THR A 8 -7.70 -15.58 -23.99
CA THR A 8 -8.42 -16.22 -22.88
C THR A 8 -7.75 -15.90 -21.57
N SER A 9 -8.54 -15.48 -20.57
CA SER A 9 -8.02 -15.14 -19.24
C SER A 9 -8.08 -16.33 -18.30
N LYS A 10 -7.09 -16.40 -17.40
CA LYS A 10 -7.09 -17.31 -16.24
C LYS A 10 -6.75 -16.51 -15.00
N TYR A 11 -7.26 -16.97 -13.87
CA TYR A 11 -6.83 -16.44 -12.58
C TYR A 11 -5.44 -16.96 -12.26
N VAL A 12 -4.63 -16.10 -11.64
CA VAL A 12 -3.26 -16.41 -11.26
C VAL A 12 -3.13 -16.19 -9.76
N ILE A 13 -2.60 -17.19 -9.08
CA ILE A 13 -2.35 -17.16 -7.64
C ILE A 13 -0.84 -17.27 -7.42
N ALA A 14 -0.27 -16.30 -6.68
CA ALA A 14 1.09 -16.37 -6.17
C ALA A 14 1.03 -16.80 -4.71
N ALA A 15 1.70 -17.90 -4.37
CA ALA A 15 1.74 -18.40 -3.01
C ALA A 15 3.13 -18.87 -2.64
N LYS A 16 3.49 -18.65 -1.38
CA LYS A 16 4.73 -19.15 -0.80
C LYS A 16 4.52 -20.60 -0.33
N ALA A 17 5.50 -21.42 -0.63
CA ALA A 17 5.68 -22.74 0.01
C ALA A 17 7.03 -22.74 0.72
N ASP A 18 7.35 -23.82 1.45
CA ASP A 18 8.63 -23.89 2.15
C ASP A 18 9.84 -23.84 1.20
N GLU A 19 9.67 -24.36 -0.01
CA GLU A 19 10.72 -24.41 -1.02
C GLU A 19 10.88 -23.12 -1.83
N GLY A 20 9.88 -22.22 -1.80
CA GLY A 20 9.90 -20.98 -2.60
C GLY A 20 8.52 -20.43 -2.90
N THR A 21 8.45 -19.52 -3.86
CA THR A 21 7.22 -18.91 -4.33
C THR A 21 6.82 -19.51 -5.67
N TYR A 22 5.54 -19.83 -5.82
CA TYR A 22 5.01 -20.46 -7.04
C TYR A 22 3.79 -19.73 -7.56
N LEU A 23 3.65 -19.70 -8.89
CA LEU A 23 2.52 -19.14 -9.59
C LEU A 23 1.70 -20.28 -10.19
N VAL A 24 0.45 -20.38 -9.81
CA VAL A 24 -0.50 -21.35 -10.34
C VAL A 24 -1.69 -20.65 -10.97
N THR A 25 -2.38 -21.35 -11.87
CA THR A 25 -3.59 -20.83 -12.52
C THR A 25 -4.83 -21.54 -12.00
N SER A 26 -5.98 -20.87 -12.08
CA SER A 26 -7.28 -21.43 -11.79
C SER A 26 -8.32 -20.87 -12.76
N GLU A 27 -9.28 -21.70 -13.13
CA GLU A 27 -10.42 -21.26 -13.96
C GLU A 27 -11.46 -20.48 -13.18
N SER A 28 -11.51 -20.68 -11.85
CA SER A 28 -12.48 -20.04 -10.96
C SER A 28 -11.84 -19.67 -9.63
N LEU A 29 -12.34 -18.60 -9.02
CA LEU A 29 -12.02 -18.23 -7.64
C LEU A 29 -13.17 -18.58 -6.68
N ASP A 30 -14.30 -19.06 -7.20
CA ASP A 30 -15.52 -19.30 -6.42
C ASP A 30 -15.58 -20.68 -5.78
N GLU A 31 -14.85 -21.65 -6.32
CA GLU A 31 -14.90 -23.04 -5.88
C GLU A 31 -13.63 -23.80 -6.24
N GLY A 32 -13.52 -24.99 -5.69
CA GLY A 32 -12.45 -25.92 -6.02
C GLY A 32 -11.22 -25.75 -5.16
N THR A 33 -10.15 -26.38 -5.62
CA THR A 33 -8.86 -26.42 -4.92
C THR A 33 -7.72 -26.37 -5.92
N VAL A 34 -6.72 -25.56 -5.64
CA VAL A 34 -5.44 -25.56 -6.35
C VAL A 34 -4.33 -25.80 -5.35
N SER A 35 -3.23 -26.35 -5.79
CA SER A 35 -2.06 -26.60 -4.93
C SER A 35 -0.81 -26.00 -5.57
N VAL A 36 -0.01 -25.31 -4.78
CA VAL A 36 1.34 -24.87 -5.18
C VAL A 36 2.42 -25.88 -4.80
N LEU A 37 2.06 -26.94 -4.04
CA LEU A 37 3.00 -27.95 -3.62
C LEU A 37 3.32 -28.90 -4.78
N GLY A 38 4.55 -28.79 -5.32
CA GLY A 38 4.97 -29.56 -6.47
C GLY A 38 4.32 -29.13 -7.80
N ASN A 39 3.67 -27.99 -7.83
CA ASN A 39 2.97 -27.47 -9.00
C ASN A 39 3.33 -26.03 -9.29
N GLY A 40 3.00 -25.59 -10.49
CA GLY A 40 3.11 -24.20 -10.87
C GLY A 40 4.50 -23.83 -11.36
N THR A 41 4.66 -22.55 -11.60
CA THR A 41 5.90 -21.94 -12.07
C THR A 41 6.61 -21.30 -10.90
N GLU A 42 7.86 -21.69 -10.68
CA GLU A 42 8.68 -21.06 -9.66
C GLU A 42 8.91 -19.60 -10.00
N ALA A 43 8.79 -18.75 -9.02
CA ALA A 43 8.93 -17.30 -9.16
C ALA A 43 9.95 -16.76 -8.17
N ILE A 44 10.34 -15.50 -8.34
CA ILE A 44 11.17 -14.82 -7.36
C ILE A 44 10.43 -14.68 -6.02
N GLY A 45 11.18 -14.59 -4.94
CA GLY A 45 10.62 -14.31 -3.61
C GLY A 45 10.20 -12.85 -3.49
N ALA A 46 9.14 -12.45 -4.19
CA ALA A 46 8.69 -11.07 -4.23
C ALA A 46 8.04 -10.65 -2.91
N SER A 47 8.32 -9.42 -2.50
CA SER A 47 7.65 -8.76 -1.37
C SER A 47 6.37 -8.07 -1.83
N TYR A 48 6.34 -7.61 -3.06
CA TYR A 48 5.22 -6.88 -3.67
C TYR A 48 4.90 -7.47 -5.04
N TRP A 49 3.60 -7.55 -5.36
CA TRP A 49 3.11 -8.04 -6.64
C TRP A 49 2.24 -6.96 -7.28
N VAL A 50 2.47 -6.70 -8.56
CA VAL A 50 1.75 -5.67 -9.32
C VAL A 50 1.24 -6.27 -10.61
N PHE A 51 -0.08 -6.26 -10.80
CA PHE A 51 -0.69 -6.60 -12.09
C PHE A 51 -0.78 -5.34 -12.93
N TYR A 52 -0.23 -5.38 -14.12
CA TYR A 52 -0.41 -4.34 -15.12
C TYR A 52 -1.54 -4.78 -16.05
N GLY A 53 -2.76 -4.33 -15.80
CA GLY A 53 -3.93 -4.84 -16.47
C GLY A 53 -4.01 -6.37 -16.35
N GLN A 54 -4.27 -7.02 -17.46
CA GLN A 54 -4.22 -8.49 -17.59
C GLN A 54 -3.04 -8.96 -18.46
N ASP A 55 -2.09 -8.09 -18.76
CA ASP A 55 -0.99 -8.40 -19.66
C ASP A 55 0.25 -8.93 -18.93
N TYR A 56 0.54 -8.38 -17.76
CA TYR A 56 1.76 -8.68 -17.01
C TYR A 56 1.50 -8.76 -15.51
N LEU A 57 2.25 -9.63 -14.87
CA LEU A 57 2.40 -9.65 -13.41
C LEU A 57 3.86 -9.35 -13.07
N PHE A 58 4.08 -8.35 -12.23
CA PHE A 58 5.43 -7.99 -11.74
C PHE A 58 5.59 -8.41 -10.30
N GLY A 59 6.68 -9.11 -10.01
CA GLY A 59 7.13 -9.37 -8.66
C GLY A 59 8.31 -8.46 -8.33
N LEU A 60 8.24 -7.77 -7.21
CA LEU A 60 9.27 -6.84 -6.74
C LEU A 60 9.81 -7.34 -5.41
N GLN A 61 11.10 -7.66 -5.37
CA GLN A 61 11.74 -8.16 -4.16
C GLN A 61 12.32 -6.99 -3.34
N TYR A 62 11.80 -6.81 -2.13
CA TYR A 62 12.37 -5.89 -1.14
C TYR A 62 13.58 -6.57 -0.48
N ASN A 63 14.70 -5.87 -0.46
CA ASN A 63 15.96 -6.38 0.07
C ASN A 63 16.47 -5.50 1.22
N ASP A 64 15.73 -5.46 2.32
CA ASP A 64 16.07 -4.76 3.57
C ASP A 64 16.61 -3.34 3.39
N GLY A 65 15.96 -2.59 2.48
CA GLY A 65 16.35 -1.21 2.18
C GLY A 65 17.44 -1.03 1.14
N ASN A 66 17.96 -2.13 0.58
CA ASN A 66 18.94 -2.11 -0.49
C ASN A 66 18.27 -2.29 -1.86
N ALA A 67 19.06 -2.18 -2.93
CA ALA A 67 18.61 -2.49 -4.27
C ALA A 67 18.11 -3.95 -4.32
N GLY A 68 16.98 -4.15 -4.97
CA GLY A 68 16.36 -5.44 -5.12
C GLY A 68 16.33 -5.92 -6.56
N THR A 69 15.81 -7.11 -6.75
CA THR A 69 15.53 -7.69 -8.05
C THR A 69 14.04 -7.78 -8.27
N GLY A 70 13.64 -7.90 -9.52
CA GLY A 70 12.26 -8.10 -9.90
C GLY A 70 12.14 -8.95 -11.14
N ALA A 71 10.95 -9.44 -11.40
CA ALA A 71 10.65 -10.18 -12.63
C ALA A 71 9.22 -9.90 -13.07
N SER A 72 9.01 -10.00 -14.37
CA SER A 72 7.67 -10.00 -14.95
C SER A 72 7.28 -11.37 -15.45
N TYR A 73 5.99 -11.64 -15.42
CA TYR A 73 5.40 -12.92 -15.78
C TYR A 73 4.22 -12.70 -16.71
N VAL A 74 4.04 -13.62 -17.65
CA VAL A 74 2.93 -13.65 -18.60
C VAL A 74 2.26 -15.02 -18.56
N LEU A 75 0.99 -15.08 -18.98
CA LEU A 75 0.31 -16.35 -19.21
C LEU A 75 0.59 -16.78 -20.65
N ASN A 76 1.27 -17.92 -20.82
CA ASN A 76 1.63 -18.44 -22.14
C ASN A 76 0.48 -19.28 -22.71
N ALA A 77 -0.01 -18.90 -23.88
CA ALA A 77 -1.14 -19.59 -24.51
C ALA A 77 -0.78 -21.03 -24.96
N THR A 78 0.47 -21.26 -25.36
CA THR A 78 0.91 -22.59 -25.84
C THR A 78 0.92 -23.62 -24.72
N THR A 79 1.38 -23.23 -23.52
CA THR A 79 1.49 -24.15 -22.37
C THR A 79 0.31 -24.04 -21.41
N GLY A 80 -0.46 -22.94 -21.46
CA GLY A 80 -1.49 -22.63 -20.48
C GLY A 80 -0.95 -22.30 -19.10
N LYS A 81 0.35 -22.04 -18.97
CA LYS A 81 1.04 -21.78 -17.71
C LYS A 81 1.63 -20.38 -17.70
N VAL A 82 1.82 -19.87 -16.50
CA VAL A 82 2.57 -18.62 -16.29
C VAL A 82 4.05 -18.89 -16.52
N LYS A 83 4.72 -17.98 -17.21
CA LYS A 83 6.17 -18.03 -17.39
C LYS A 83 6.80 -16.67 -17.15
N GLU A 84 8.08 -16.69 -16.72
CA GLU A 84 8.87 -15.48 -16.60
C GLU A 84 9.09 -14.86 -17.98
N ALA A 85 8.89 -13.55 -18.08
CA ALA A 85 9.13 -12.81 -19.30
C ALA A 85 10.48 -12.08 -19.26
N ARG A 86 10.76 -11.36 -18.16
CA ARG A 86 11.99 -10.57 -17.98
C ARG A 86 12.38 -10.47 -16.54
N GLU A 87 13.67 -10.19 -16.30
CA GLU A 87 14.20 -9.84 -14.99
C GLU A 87 14.57 -8.36 -14.96
N TYR A 88 14.51 -7.77 -13.75
CA TYR A 88 14.78 -6.35 -13.53
C TYR A 88 15.61 -6.14 -12.27
N THR A 89 16.33 -5.02 -12.23
CA THR A 89 16.92 -4.51 -11.00
C THR A 89 16.19 -3.24 -10.58
N PHE A 90 15.96 -3.10 -9.29
CA PHE A 90 15.29 -1.93 -8.71
C PHE A 90 16.17 -1.33 -7.64
N ASN A 91 16.03 -0.04 -7.46
CA ASN A 91 16.46 0.57 -6.22
C ASN A 91 15.48 0.20 -5.10
N ARG A 92 15.75 0.63 -3.87
CA ARG A 92 14.84 0.43 -2.75
C ARG A 92 13.40 0.81 -3.11
N VAL A 93 12.44 -0.01 -2.66
CA VAL A 93 11.01 0.20 -2.92
C VAL A 93 10.28 0.33 -1.59
N THR A 94 9.59 1.45 -1.36
CA THR A 94 8.66 1.63 -0.23
C THR A 94 7.22 1.71 -0.67
N THR A 95 6.98 2.16 -1.90
CA THR A 95 5.65 2.17 -2.52
C THR A 95 5.77 1.94 -4.02
N TYR A 96 4.71 1.45 -4.63
CA TYR A 96 4.68 1.03 -6.02
C TYR A 96 3.28 1.18 -6.62
N GLY A 97 3.20 1.16 -7.93
CA GLY A 97 1.93 1.21 -8.67
C GLY A 97 2.17 1.24 -10.17
N THR A 98 1.17 1.66 -10.91
CA THR A 98 1.24 1.79 -12.37
C THR A 98 0.96 3.23 -12.78
N TRP A 99 1.64 3.70 -13.82
CA TRP A 99 1.46 5.04 -14.38
C TRP A 99 1.75 5.00 -15.89
N GLY A 100 0.72 5.19 -16.72
CA GLY A 100 0.84 5.04 -18.16
C GLY A 100 1.34 3.66 -18.55
N ASP A 101 2.42 3.60 -19.30
CA ASP A 101 3.06 2.35 -19.72
C ASP A 101 4.07 1.79 -18.70
N ASN A 102 4.10 2.35 -17.50
CA ASN A 102 5.12 2.00 -16.53
C ASN A 102 4.56 1.34 -15.27
N VAL A 103 5.31 0.40 -14.74
CA VAL A 103 5.31 0.11 -13.31
C VAL A 103 6.25 1.11 -12.66
N ILE A 104 5.79 1.78 -11.61
CA ILE A 104 6.55 2.81 -10.92
C ILE A 104 6.81 2.39 -9.48
N THR A 105 7.97 2.78 -8.97
CA THR A 105 8.34 2.59 -7.57
C THR A 105 8.94 3.86 -7.01
N SER A 106 8.85 4.02 -5.71
CA SER A 106 9.47 5.15 -5.00
C SER A 106 10.02 4.71 -3.66
N SER A 107 11.05 5.41 -3.22
CA SER A 107 11.62 5.30 -1.87
C SER A 107 12.25 6.63 -1.47
N THR A 108 12.44 6.81 -0.17
CA THR A 108 13.17 7.95 0.40
C THR A 108 14.50 7.46 0.91
N ASN A 109 15.60 8.01 0.43
CA ASN A 109 16.94 7.50 0.66
C ASN A 109 17.90 8.58 1.14
N ASP A 110 18.99 8.12 1.80
CA ASP A 110 20.18 8.91 2.04
C ASP A 110 21.06 8.93 0.79
N GLY A 111 22.03 9.85 0.75
CA GLY A 111 23.07 9.84 -0.28
C GLY A 111 22.83 10.79 -1.45
N SER A 112 22.05 11.86 -1.24
CA SER A 112 22.02 12.97 -2.20
C SER A 112 23.38 13.69 -2.22
N GLN A 113 23.59 14.54 -3.24
CA GLN A 113 24.78 15.39 -3.33
C GLN A 113 24.57 16.77 -2.72
N GLU A 114 23.35 17.07 -2.27
CA GLU A 114 23.05 18.36 -1.63
C GLU A 114 23.31 18.28 -0.13
N LYS A 115 24.12 19.20 0.37
CA LYS A 115 24.50 19.23 1.79
C LYS A 115 24.39 20.65 2.37
N ASP A 116 24.20 20.71 3.68
CA ASP A 116 24.23 21.96 4.42
C ASP A 116 25.67 22.42 4.73
N THR A 117 25.81 23.54 5.43
CA THR A 117 27.11 24.11 5.80
C THR A 117 27.86 23.26 6.83
N GLN A 118 27.21 22.32 7.50
CA GLN A 118 27.76 21.42 8.49
C GLN A 118 28.09 20.04 7.94
N GLY A 119 27.91 19.83 6.64
CA GLY A 119 28.23 18.58 5.98
C GLY A 119 27.14 17.51 6.04
N ASN A 120 25.93 17.85 6.48
CA ASN A 120 24.80 16.92 6.45
C ASN A 120 24.16 16.90 5.06
N PHE A 121 23.93 15.72 4.51
CA PHE A 121 23.32 15.56 3.21
C PHE A 121 21.80 15.48 3.30
N ALA A 122 21.12 16.15 2.37
CA ALA A 122 19.68 16.06 2.24
C ALA A 122 19.26 14.63 1.85
N LYS A 123 18.11 14.18 2.35
CA LYS A 123 17.46 12.96 1.85
C LYS A 123 16.79 13.25 0.52
N TYR A 124 16.68 12.23 -0.33
CA TYR A 124 16.07 12.36 -1.63
C TYR A 124 15.01 11.28 -1.86
N LEU A 125 14.01 11.62 -2.67
CA LEU A 125 13.09 10.66 -3.25
C LEU A 125 13.74 10.06 -4.49
N GLN A 126 13.69 8.75 -4.58
CA GLN A 126 14.15 8.02 -5.74
C GLN A 126 12.98 7.34 -6.44
N PHE A 127 12.99 7.38 -7.77
CA PHE A 127 11.92 6.85 -8.59
C PHE A 127 12.49 5.86 -9.61
N ASN A 128 11.75 4.78 -9.86
CA ASN A 128 11.99 3.89 -10.97
C ASN A 128 10.76 3.89 -11.87
N TYR A 129 11.00 3.95 -13.17
CA TYR A 129 9.96 3.86 -14.21
C TYR A 129 10.34 2.65 -15.08
N LEU A 130 9.54 1.61 -15.00
CA LEU A 130 9.74 0.37 -15.75
C LEU A 130 8.68 0.30 -16.85
N ASN A 131 9.09 0.49 -18.11
CA ASN A 131 8.18 0.33 -19.25
C ASN A 131 7.85 -1.15 -19.41
N VAL A 132 6.55 -1.48 -19.31
CA VAL A 132 6.10 -2.88 -19.33
C VAL A 132 6.22 -3.53 -20.71
N HIS A 133 6.21 -2.74 -21.78
CA HIS A 133 6.27 -3.22 -23.15
C HIS A 133 7.71 -3.43 -23.65
N THR A 134 8.59 -2.48 -23.34
CA THR A 134 9.98 -2.51 -23.79
C THR A 134 10.94 -3.16 -22.79
N GLY A 135 10.56 -3.16 -21.51
CA GLY A 135 11.43 -3.57 -20.41
C GLY A 135 12.50 -2.55 -20.05
N ASN A 136 12.48 -1.36 -20.67
CA ASN A 136 13.43 -0.29 -20.34
C ASN A 136 13.09 0.29 -18.97
N THR A 137 14.13 0.49 -18.15
CA THR A 137 14.03 1.11 -16.84
C THR A 137 14.73 2.46 -16.86
N THR A 138 14.05 3.49 -16.41
CA THR A 138 14.62 4.80 -16.17
C THR A 138 14.46 5.15 -14.69
N THR A 139 15.29 6.05 -14.20
CA THR A 139 15.28 6.48 -12.79
C THR A 139 15.17 7.99 -12.72
N GLY A 140 14.66 8.48 -11.59
CA GLY A 140 14.62 9.89 -11.28
C GLY A 140 14.92 10.12 -9.82
N LYS A 141 15.32 11.35 -9.50
CA LYS A 141 15.61 11.77 -8.11
C LYS A 141 15.06 13.15 -7.87
N ARG A 142 14.63 13.41 -6.65
CA ARG A 142 14.18 14.72 -6.18
C ARG A 142 14.46 14.84 -4.69
N ILE A 143 14.85 16.02 -4.23
CA ILE A 143 15.05 16.25 -2.80
C ILE A 143 13.74 16.04 -2.06
N ALA A 144 13.78 15.21 -1.01
CA ALA A 144 12.62 14.88 -0.17
C ALA A 144 12.40 15.90 0.95
N GLU A 145 13.42 16.73 1.25
CA GLU A 145 13.41 17.70 2.33
C GLU A 145 12.58 18.92 1.94
N ASN A 146 11.74 19.38 2.85
CA ASN A 146 10.88 20.54 2.64
C ASN A 146 9.96 20.43 1.40
N PHE A 147 9.62 19.20 1.02
CA PHE A 147 8.80 18.93 -0.15
C PHE A 147 7.42 19.60 -0.07
N LEU A 148 6.83 19.59 1.13
CA LEU A 148 5.53 20.22 1.39
C LEU A 148 5.63 21.69 1.81
N GLY A 149 6.84 22.25 1.90
CA GLY A 149 7.05 23.61 2.38
C GLY A 149 7.00 23.76 3.90
N ASN A 150 6.92 22.65 4.64
CA ASN A 150 6.84 22.65 6.12
C ASN A 150 8.13 22.17 6.80
N GLY A 151 9.22 22.02 6.04
CA GLY A 151 10.54 21.62 6.53
C GLY A 151 10.73 20.12 6.64
N GLU A 152 9.71 19.32 6.50
CA GLU A 152 9.79 17.88 6.77
C GLU A 152 10.26 17.07 5.56
N ILE A 153 10.93 15.98 5.86
CA ILE A 153 11.17 14.90 4.90
C ILE A 153 9.83 14.26 4.57
N VAL A 154 9.67 13.82 3.34
CA VAL A 154 8.47 13.08 2.95
C VAL A 154 8.81 11.70 2.40
N SER A 155 7.82 10.83 2.44
CA SER A 155 7.77 9.58 1.69
C SER A 155 6.42 9.52 0.97
N PHE A 156 6.37 8.83 -0.16
CA PHE A 156 5.12 8.59 -0.87
C PHE A 156 4.49 7.28 -0.38
N ALA A 157 3.17 7.23 -0.37
CA ALA A 157 2.40 6.04 0.02
C ALA A 157 1.21 5.85 -0.92
N GLY A 158 1.33 4.88 -1.82
CA GLY A 158 0.31 4.55 -2.80
C GLY A 158 0.33 5.44 -4.02
N PHE A 159 0.05 4.84 -5.17
CA PHE A 159 -0.08 5.52 -6.44
C PHE A 159 -1.42 5.15 -7.06
N VAL A 160 -2.18 6.15 -7.48
CA VAL A 160 -3.47 5.97 -8.15
C VAL A 160 -3.49 6.79 -9.43
N GLU A 161 -3.65 6.11 -10.57
CA GLU A 161 -3.88 6.76 -11.85
C GLU A 161 -5.38 6.86 -12.10
N ALA A 162 -5.89 8.07 -12.20
CA ALA A 162 -7.29 8.35 -12.46
C ALA A 162 -7.44 9.75 -13.07
N ASN A 163 -8.50 9.99 -13.82
CA ASN A 163 -8.81 11.31 -14.38
C ASN A 163 -7.65 11.91 -15.21
N GLY A 164 -6.83 11.07 -15.84
CA GLY A 164 -5.64 11.51 -16.58
C GLY A 164 -4.52 12.05 -15.69
N LYS A 165 -4.53 11.77 -14.41
CA LYS A 165 -3.57 12.24 -13.42
C LYS A 165 -3.03 11.10 -12.57
N LEU A 166 -1.91 11.34 -11.90
CA LEU A 166 -1.40 10.46 -10.86
C LEU A 166 -1.54 11.13 -9.50
N TYR A 167 -2.17 10.41 -8.58
CA TYR A 167 -2.33 10.83 -7.18
C TYR A 167 -1.42 9.99 -6.29
N THR A 168 -0.79 10.63 -5.31
CA THR A 168 -0.04 9.92 -4.27
C THR A 168 -0.23 10.61 -2.93
N SER A 169 -0.28 9.83 -1.87
CA SER A 169 -0.24 10.35 -0.51
C SER A 169 1.19 10.76 -0.17
N VAL A 170 1.37 11.98 0.31
CA VAL A 170 2.67 12.49 0.73
C VAL A 170 2.71 12.51 2.24
N VAL A 171 3.56 11.66 2.82
CA VAL A 171 3.60 11.43 4.26
C VAL A 171 4.77 12.21 4.87
N PRO A 172 4.51 13.18 5.76
CA PRO A 172 5.57 13.89 6.45
C PRO A 172 6.22 12.97 7.49
N MET A 173 7.56 13.01 7.57
CA MET A 173 8.37 12.05 8.33
C MET A 173 9.28 12.70 9.37
N GLY A 174 9.03 13.95 9.72
CA GLY A 174 9.91 14.71 10.62
C GLY A 174 11.03 15.43 9.86
N MET A 175 12.09 15.79 10.57
CA MET A 175 13.19 16.57 10.00
C MET A 175 14.53 15.90 10.23
N SER A 176 15.35 15.83 9.19
CA SER A 176 16.75 15.38 9.26
C SER A 176 17.65 16.46 9.87
N HIS A 177 18.93 16.14 10.09
CA HIS A 177 19.93 17.15 10.44
C HIS A 177 19.98 18.27 9.40
N TYR A 178 19.98 17.89 8.12
CA TYR A 178 19.93 18.84 7.02
C TYR A 178 18.69 19.75 7.13
N GLY A 179 17.53 19.17 7.39
CA GLY A 179 16.27 19.91 7.49
C GLY A 179 16.26 20.89 8.67
N VAL A 180 16.68 20.44 9.84
CA VAL A 180 16.76 21.30 11.03
C VAL A 180 17.74 22.47 10.82
N ASN A 181 18.88 22.20 10.20
CA ASN A 181 19.88 23.23 9.94
C ASN A 181 19.51 24.20 8.81
N THR A 182 18.84 23.68 7.76
CA THR A 182 18.52 24.46 6.57
C THR A 182 17.19 25.22 6.72
N PHE A 183 16.24 24.65 7.46
CA PHE A 183 14.91 25.20 7.66
C PHE A 183 14.58 25.38 9.16
N PRO A 184 15.43 26.08 9.94
CA PRO A 184 15.21 26.21 11.39
C PRO A 184 13.88 26.89 11.74
N GLU A 185 13.38 27.76 10.87
CA GLU A 185 12.09 28.45 11.02
C GLU A 185 10.88 27.49 10.89
N LYS A 186 11.09 26.28 10.36
CA LYS A 186 10.05 25.26 10.24
C LYS A 186 9.97 24.33 11.45
N VAL A 187 10.91 24.44 12.38
CA VAL A 187 10.84 23.73 13.66
C VAL A 187 9.79 24.39 14.53
N THR A 188 8.71 23.67 14.83
CA THR A 188 7.56 24.23 15.57
C THR A 188 7.82 24.35 17.08
N ASP A 189 8.70 23.48 17.61
CA ASP A 189 9.08 23.48 19.03
C ASP A 189 10.49 22.88 19.13
N GLN A 190 11.42 23.63 19.70
CA GLN A 190 12.81 23.20 19.87
C GLN A 190 12.93 21.92 20.72
N ALA A 191 11.97 21.66 21.61
CA ALA A 191 11.95 20.46 22.43
C ALA A 191 11.69 19.18 21.63
N LEU A 192 11.25 19.29 20.36
CA LEU A 192 11.08 18.13 19.46
C LEU A 192 12.38 17.61 18.88
N ILE A 193 13.43 18.44 18.91
CA ILE A 193 14.77 18.03 18.42
C ILE A 193 15.38 17.07 19.42
N ALA A 194 15.74 15.87 18.96
CA ALA A 194 16.38 14.87 19.80
C ALA A 194 17.71 15.40 20.34
N THR A 195 17.96 15.21 21.64
CA THR A 195 19.19 15.63 22.30
C THR A 195 20.19 14.47 22.44
N GLN A 196 19.77 13.26 22.15
CA GLN A 196 20.61 12.05 22.17
C GLN A 196 20.09 11.05 21.14
N ASP A 197 20.93 10.07 20.79
CA ASP A 197 20.58 8.99 19.90
C ASP A 197 19.56 8.06 20.58
N GLY A 198 18.67 7.47 19.78
CA GLY A 198 17.66 6.57 20.30
C GLY A 198 16.93 5.79 19.20
N GLY A 199 15.85 5.12 19.59
CA GLY A 199 15.04 4.30 18.70
C GLY A 199 15.72 3.00 18.30
N GLN A 200 15.01 2.21 17.48
CA GLN A 200 15.49 0.92 16.98
C GLN A 200 14.99 0.69 15.56
N GLY A 201 15.78 -0.01 14.75
CA GLY A 201 15.40 -0.37 13.38
C GLY A 201 15.04 0.86 12.54
N SER A 202 13.92 0.81 11.84
CA SER A 202 13.42 1.94 11.03
C SER A 202 13.01 3.16 11.86
N GLY A 203 12.90 3.02 13.17
CA GLY A 203 12.62 4.11 14.10
C GLY A 203 13.86 4.73 14.72
N SER A 204 15.08 4.32 14.32
CA SER A 204 16.33 4.87 14.84
C SER A 204 16.51 6.33 14.45
N TYR A 205 17.08 7.10 15.36
CA TYR A 205 17.40 8.52 15.15
C TYR A 205 18.68 8.90 15.89
N THR A 206 19.26 10.02 15.50
CA THR A 206 20.41 10.60 16.18
C THR A 206 20.08 12.00 16.71
N ALA A 207 20.86 12.47 17.67
CA ALA A 207 20.72 13.82 18.21
C ALA A 207 20.75 14.86 17.08
N GLY A 208 19.89 15.86 17.15
CA GLY A 208 19.77 16.91 16.15
C GLY A 208 18.67 16.68 15.10
N GLN A 209 17.98 15.55 15.13
CA GLN A 209 16.87 15.24 14.26
C GLN A 209 15.52 15.47 14.96
N ILE A 210 14.46 15.64 14.17
CA ILE A 210 13.07 15.48 14.61
C ILE A 210 12.55 14.19 13.97
N PRO A 211 12.51 13.06 14.71
CA PRO A 211 12.31 11.74 14.09
C PRO A 211 10.86 11.36 13.82
N SER A 212 9.91 12.17 14.25
CA SER A 212 8.47 11.98 14.00
C SER A 212 7.87 13.26 13.45
N THR A 213 6.81 13.11 12.65
CA THR A 213 6.17 14.29 12.06
C THR A 213 5.66 15.26 13.11
N GLN A 214 5.79 16.54 12.82
CA GLN A 214 5.19 17.63 13.59
C GLN A 214 3.70 17.81 13.24
N TYR A 215 3.19 17.09 12.21
CA TYR A 215 1.84 17.25 11.67
C TYR A 215 1.09 15.91 11.61
N PRO A 216 0.89 15.23 12.76
CA PRO A 216 0.23 13.92 12.76
C PRO A 216 -1.25 13.97 12.35
N ASP A 217 -1.90 15.13 12.48
CA ASP A 217 -3.31 15.34 12.18
C ASP A 217 -3.54 16.08 10.86
N LYS A 218 -2.65 15.88 9.89
CA LYS A 218 -2.80 16.39 8.53
C LYS A 218 -2.55 15.30 7.52
N ALA A 219 -3.26 15.36 6.38
CA ALA A 219 -3.02 14.53 5.22
C ALA A 219 -2.74 15.41 4.00
N PHE A 220 -1.83 14.94 3.15
CA PHE A 220 -1.38 15.65 1.95
C PHE A 220 -1.46 14.71 0.76
N ILE A 221 -2.01 15.21 -0.35
CA ILE A 221 -2.05 14.51 -1.63
C ILE A 221 -1.30 15.32 -2.66
N ALA A 222 -0.40 14.68 -3.39
CA ALA A 222 0.23 15.28 -4.58
C ALA A 222 -0.50 14.80 -5.83
N ILE A 223 -0.83 15.74 -6.72
CA ILE A 223 -1.54 15.48 -7.98
C ILE A 223 -0.60 15.86 -9.11
N TYR A 224 -0.16 14.86 -9.88
CA TYR A 224 0.72 15.01 -11.02
C TYR A 224 -0.11 14.99 -12.31
N SER A 225 0.07 15.98 -13.16
CA SER A 225 -0.65 16.10 -14.44
C SER A 225 0.17 15.67 -15.65
N GLY A 226 1.50 15.54 -15.50
CA GLY A 226 2.41 15.08 -16.54
C GLY A 226 2.71 13.59 -16.41
N ASP A 227 3.94 13.21 -16.71
CA ASP A 227 4.41 11.83 -16.73
C ASP A 227 5.68 11.59 -15.89
N SER A 228 6.08 12.57 -15.10
CA SER A 228 7.30 12.53 -14.28
C SER A 228 7.06 13.06 -12.88
N PHE A 229 7.63 12.38 -11.89
CA PHE A 229 7.67 12.85 -10.50
C PHE A 229 8.58 14.07 -10.31
N ASN A 230 9.40 14.41 -11.31
CA ASN A 230 10.21 15.63 -11.29
C ASN A 230 9.40 16.88 -11.69
N ASP A 231 8.21 16.68 -12.24
CA ASP A 231 7.27 17.79 -12.44
C ASP A 231 6.79 18.33 -11.09
N THR A 232 6.34 19.57 -11.07
CA THR A 232 5.75 20.17 -9.86
C THR A 232 4.30 19.73 -9.73
N PRO A 233 3.94 18.96 -8.69
CA PRO A 233 2.56 18.55 -8.47
C PRO A 233 1.74 19.67 -7.83
N VAL A 234 0.42 19.57 -7.93
CA VAL A 234 -0.49 20.31 -7.05
C VAL A 234 -0.52 19.56 -5.71
N ILE A 235 -0.30 20.27 -4.61
CA ILE A 235 -0.40 19.73 -3.26
C ILE A 235 -1.74 20.15 -2.65
N VAL A 236 -2.48 19.18 -2.16
CA VAL A 236 -3.77 19.37 -1.49
C VAL A 236 -3.63 18.87 -0.06
N GLU A 237 -4.07 19.65 0.92
CA GLU A 237 -3.99 19.25 2.32
C GLU A 237 -5.33 19.33 3.03
N THR A 238 -5.48 18.55 4.09
CA THR A 238 -6.63 18.58 4.99
C THR A 238 -6.18 18.37 6.42
N ASN A 239 -6.92 18.95 7.36
CA ASN A 239 -6.76 18.73 8.80
C ASN A 239 -7.92 17.91 9.40
N LYS A 240 -8.73 17.28 8.54
CA LYS A 240 -9.87 16.46 8.99
C LYS A 240 -9.47 15.03 9.34
N ILE A 241 -8.38 14.55 8.76
CA ILE A 241 -7.81 13.21 9.02
C ILE A 241 -6.31 13.34 9.29
N GLY A 242 -5.73 12.32 9.92
CA GLY A 242 -4.29 12.18 10.03
C GLY A 242 -3.66 11.78 8.68
N PHE A 243 -2.35 11.57 8.66
CA PHE A 243 -1.66 11.23 7.42
C PHE A 243 -2.25 9.95 6.79
N ALA A 244 -2.40 9.98 5.46
CA ALA A 244 -3.05 8.92 4.69
C ALA A 244 -2.04 7.84 4.31
N CYS A 245 -1.71 6.99 5.25
CA CYS A 245 -0.75 5.92 5.11
C CYS A 245 -1.04 4.85 6.16
N GLY A 246 -1.04 3.58 5.73
CA GLY A 246 -1.08 2.47 6.66
C GLY A 246 0.33 2.09 7.08
N ARG A 247 0.72 2.17 8.33
CA ARG A 247 2.07 1.95 8.87
C ARG A 247 3.12 2.86 8.20
N ASN A 248 3.51 3.89 8.90
CA ASN A 248 4.27 4.99 8.31
C ASN A 248 5.80 4.89 8.40
N ARG A 249 6.38 3.79 8.89
CA ARG A 249 7.83 3.71 9.02
C ARG A 249 8.48 2.71 8.08
N SER A 250 8.13 1.44 8.18
CA SER A 250 8.74 0.39 7.37
C SER A 250 7.85 -0.09 6.24
N GLN A 251 6.56 0.21 6.30
CA GLN A 251 5.58 -0.21 5.31
C GLN A 251 4.60 0.92 5.06
N HIS A 252 4.57 1.42 3.84
CA HIS A 252 3.71 2.52 3.44
C HIS A 252 2.52 1.96 2.67
N TYR A 253 1.59 1.30 3.40
CA TYR A 253 0.40 0.74 2.79
C TYR A 253 -0.46 1.84 2.17
N GLN A 254 -0.90 1.58 0.95
CA GLN A 254 -1.77 2.48 0.21
C GLN A 254 -3.14 2.60 0.89
N THR A 255 -3.56 3.82 1.17
CA THR A 255 -4.87 4.13 1.73
C THR A 255 -5.66 5.11 0.87
N ILE A 256 -5.20 5.38 -0.33
CA ILE A 256 -5.91 6.20 -1.32
C ILE A 256 -6.38 5.31 -2.46
N TRP A 257 -7.64 5.45 -2.86
CA TRP A 257 -8.24 4.63 -3.89
C TRP A 257 -9.25 5.43 -4.70
N ALA A 258 -9.26 5.24 -6.01
CA ALA A 258 -10.28 5.84 -6.87
C ALA A 258 -11.50 4.93 -6.94
N ALA A 259 -12.68 5.51 -6.82
CA ALA A 259 -13.93 4.87 -7.20
C ALA A 259 -14.04 4.80 -8.73
N ASP A 260 -14.98 4.00 -9.25
CA ASP A 260 -15.15 3.83 -10.69
C ASP A 260 -15.50 5.13 -11.42
N ASN A 261 -16.13 6.09 -10.74
CA ASN A 261 -16.44 7.40 -11.29
C ASN A 261 -15.26 8.39 -11.28
N GLY A 262 -14.11 7.97 -10.75
CA GLY A 262 -12.91 8.81 -10.68
C GLY A 262 -12.75 9.62 -9.40
N ASP A 263 -13.72 9.60 -8.48
CA ASP A 263 -13.55 10.25 -7.18
C ASP A 263 -12.45 9.54 -6.41
N LEU A 264 -11.53 10.32 -5.83
CA LEU A 264 -10.46 9.78 -5.00
C LEU A 264 -10.87 9.81 -3.53
N TYR A 265 -10.95 8.64 -2.93
CA TYR A 265 -11.20 8.49 -1.49
C TYR A 265 -9.87 8.35 -0.77
N VAL A 266 -9.67 9.16 0.25
CA VAL A 266 -8.43 9.25 1.02
C VAL A 266 -8.72 8.83 2.44
N PHE A 267 -8.23 7.66 2.82
CA PHE A 267 -8.42 7.07 4.14
C PHE A 267 -7.19 7.32 5.00
N SER A 268 -7.41 7.46 6.30
CA SER A 268 -6.35 7.50 7.30
C SER A 268 -6.69 6.58 8.45
N PRO A 269 -5.77 5.74 8.90
CA PRO A 269 -5.95 4.98 10.14
C PRO A 269 -5.95 5.84 11.41
N GLY A 270 -5.36 7.02 11.35
CA GLY A 270 -5.16 7.85 12.53
C GLY A 270 -3.95 7.44 13.36
N TYR A 271 -2.89 6.99 12.71
CA TYR A 271 -1.66 6.53 13.39
C TYR A 271 -0.94 7.62 14.18
N GLY A 272 -1.23 8.90 13.94
CA GLY A 272 -0.69 9.98 14.75
C GLY A 272 -0.98 9.83 16.24
N ARG A 273 -2.04 9.12 16.60
CA ARG A 273 -2.41 8.83 17.99
C ARG A 273 -1.45 7.84 18.67
N THR A 274 -0.67 7.09 17.91
CA THR A 274 0.29 6.12 18.46
C THR A 274 1.62 6.76 18.86
N ALA A 275 1.82 8.03 18.53
CA ALA A 275 3.01 8.76 18.93
C ALA A 275 3.00 8.99 20.45
N THR A 276 4.03 8.52 21.13
CA THR A 276 4.18 8.68 22.58
C THR A 276 5.49 9.39 22.88
N SER A 277 5.50 10.22 23.93
CA SER A 277 6.72 10.80 24.44
C SER A 277 7.52 9.74 25.20
N SER A 278 8.82 9.77 25.04
CA SER A 278 9.75 9.03 25.88
C SER A 278 10.50 10.02 26.78
N ALA A 279 11.25 9.50 27.75
CA ALA A 279 11.99 10.35 28.70
C ALA A 279 12.97 11.32 28.01
N ASP A 280 13.42 10.95 26.81
CA ASP A 280 14.47 11.62 26.04
C ASP A 280 13.98 12.25 24.75
N LEU A 281 12.67 12.10 24.41
CA LEU A 281 12.16 12.57 23.13
C LEU A 281 10.69 13.01 23.22
N LYS A 282 10.46 14.31 23.05
CA LYS A 282 9.12 14.84 22.87
C LYS A 282 8.61 14.56 21.46
N LYS A 283 7.35 14.19 21.33
CA LYS A 283 6.65 13.98 20.07
C LYS A 283 5.33 14.73 20.08
N VAL A 284 4.87 15.13 18.88
CA VAL A 284 3.51 15.63 18.72
C VAL A 284 2.60 14.41 18.55
N THR A 285 1.62 14.28 19.45
CA THR A 285 0.64 13.20 19.41
C THR A 285 -0.62 13.65 18.70
N GLY A 286 -1.06 12.89 17.70
CA GLY A 286 -2.30 13.14 16.99
C GLY A 286 -3.53 12.76 17.81
N GLN A 287 -4.67 13.30 17.40
CA GLN A 287 -5.97 13.08 18.08
C GLN A 287 -7.03 12.52 17.14
N LEU A 288 -6.83 12.64 15.82
CA LEU A 288 -7.88 12.29 14.87
C LEU A 288 -8.04 10.77 14.73
N PRO A 289 -9.31 10.30 14.71
CA PRO A 289 -9.62 8.88 14.52
C PRO A 289 -9.39 8.45 13.08
N SER A 290 -9.55 7.15 12.83
CA SER A 290 -9.66 6.63 11.47
C SER A 290 -10.78 7.36 10.75
N GLY A 291 -10.48 7.90 9.57
CA GLY A 291 -11.41 8.73 8.84
C GLY A 291 -11.19 8.68 7.34
N VAL A 292 -12.11 9.28 6.61
CA VAL A 292 -12.06 9.36 5.14
C VAL A 292 -12.52 10.73 4.66
N VAL A 293 -11.80 11.24 3.68
CA VAL A 293 -12.13 12.44 2.92
C VAL A 293 -12.08 12.13 1.42
N ARG A 294 -12.48 13.05 0.58
CA ARG A 294 -12.64 12.81 -0.85
C ARG A 294 -12.17 13.98 -1.68
N ILE A 295 -11.52 13.68 -2.82
CA ILE A 295 -11.29 14.63 -3.91
C ILE A 295 -12.18 14.17 -5.06
N LYS A 296 -13.15 15.00 -5.46
CA LYS A 296 -14.03 14.65 -6.58
C LYS A 296 -13.26 14.61 -7.89
N ALA A 297 -13.71 13.74 -8.80
CA ALA A 297 -13.12 13.59 -10.13
C ALA A 297 -12.96 14.97 -10.81
N GLY A 298 -11.75 15.24 -11.32
CA GLY A 298 -11.43 16.47 -11.99
C GLY A 298 -11.16 17.68 -11.08
N GLN A 299 -11.29 17.54 -9.78
CA GLN A 299 -11.00 18.60 -8.81
C GLN A 299 -9.57 18.50 -8.29
N THR A 300 -9.06 19.63 -7.80
CA THR A 300 -7.72 19.73 -7.18
C THR A 300 -7.80 20.25 -5.74
N THR A 301 -8.93 20.05 -5.09
CA THR A 301 -9.18 20.39 -3.70
C THR A 301 -9.99 19.25 -3.05
N PHE A 302 -9.83 19.09 -1.75
CA PHE A 302 -10.72 18.19 -1.00
C PHE A 302 -12.16 18.73 -1.03
N ASP A 303 -13.13 17.80 -1.12
CA ASP A 303 -14.55 18.11 -1.03
C ASP A 303 -14.84 18.63 0.37
N PRO A 304 -15.26 19.91 0.53
CA PRO A 304 -15.43 20.51 1.85
C PRO A 304 -16.60 19.91 2.63
N ASP A 305 -17.54 19.27 1.95
CA ASP A 305 -18.74 18.72 2.56
C ASP A 305 -18.63 17.22 2.84
N TYR A 306 -17.45 16.61 2.58
CA TYR A 306 -17.25 15.18 2.74
C TYR A 306 -16.25 14.87 3.84
N TYR A 307 -16.71 14.21 4.89
CA TYR A 307 -15.90 13.61 5.95
C TYR A 307 -16.71 12.58 6.70
N TYR A 308 -16.11 11.43 6.99
CA TYR A 308 -16.69 10.45 7.89
C TYR A 308 -15.64 9.95 8.87
N ASN A 309 -16.04 9.91 10.15
CA ASN A 309 -15.30 9.24 11.22
C ASN A 309 -15.66 7.75 11.16
N LEU A 310 -14.72 6.91 10.74
CA LEU A 310 -14.95 5.47 10.57
C LEU A 310 -15.14 4.75 11.92
N GLU A 311 -14.69 5.35 13.02
CA GLU A 311 -14.80 4.78 14.35
C GLU A 311 -16.13 5.09 15.04
N GLU A 312 -17.03 5.84 14.39
CA GLU A 312 -18.40 6.06 14.87
C GLU A 312 -19.38 5.01 14.37
N GLN A 313 -18.93 4.05 13.57
CA GLN A 313 -19.77 3.02 12.96
C GLN A 313 -19.19 1.62 13.23
N GLY A 314 -20.03 0.60 13.00
CA GLY A 314 -19.62 -0.79 13.15
C GLY A 314 -19.17 -1.08 14.59
N THR A 315 -18.02 -1.73 14.71
CA THR A 315 -17.40 -2.03 16.02
C THR A 315 -16.78 -0.81 16.69
N GLY A 316 -16.63 0.29 15.98
CA GLY A 316 -15.93 1.47 16.48
C GLY A 316 -14.41 1.32 16.51
N HIS A 317 -13.88 0.29 15.91
CA HIS A 317 -12.45 0.00 15.90
C HIS A 317 -11.70 0.76 14.80
N PRO A 318 -10.40 1.05 14.96
CA PRO A 318 -9.59 1.69 13.94
C PRO A 318 -9.40 0.81 12.70
N MET A 319 -9.22 1.45 11.54
CA MET A 319 -8.83 0.74 10.32
C MET A 319 -7.33 0.45 10.31
N PHE A 320 -6.98 -0.64 9.60
CA PHE A 320 -5.60 -1.05 9.34
C PHE A 320 -5.22 -0.89 7.88
N ARG A 321 -5.97 -1.52 6.96
CA ARG A 321 -5.78 -1.45 5.51
C ARG A 321 -7.12 -1.31 4.80
N CYS A 322 -7.07 -0.86 3.55
CA CYS A 322 -8.25 -0.76 2.72
C CYS A 322 -7.93 -0.98 1.25
N TRP A 323 -8.96 -1.36 0.47
CA TRP A 323 -8.86 -1.61 -0.96
C TRP A 323 -10.18 -1.24 -1.64
N HIS A 324 -10.09 -0.78 -2.88
CA HIS A 324 -11.29 -0.57 -3.70
C HIS A 324 -11.87 -1.92 -4.15
N ILE A 325 -13.19 -2.04 -4.18
CA ILE A 325 -13.89 -3.24 -4.68
C ILE A 325 -14.48 -2.96 -6.06
N THR A 326 -15.53 -2.17 -6.12
CA THR A 326 -16.28 -1.79 -7.31
C THR A 326 -17.10 -0.54 -7.02
N ALA A 327 -17.52 0.22 -8.03
CA ALA A 327 -18.24 1.47 -7.84
C ALA A 327 -17.55 2.35 -6.79
N ASP A 328 -18.26 2.72 -5.72
CA ASP A 328 -17.73 3.45 -4.57
C ASP A 328 -17.65 2.58 -3.30
N TYR A 329 -17.53 1.28 -3.47
CA TYR A 329 -17.36 0.34 -2.36
C TYR A 329 -15.89 0.04 -2.10
N PHE A 330 -15.55 -0.03 -0.81
CA PHE A 330 -14.19 -0.32 -0.33
C PHE A 330 -14.23 -1.42 0.72
N LEU A 331 -13.23 -2.28 0.71
CA LEU A 331 -13.02 -3.28 1.76
C LEU A 331 -12.02 -2.72 2.76
N LEU A 332 -12.38 -2.73 4.04
CA LEU A 332 -11.55 -2.28 5.13
C LEU A 332 -11.20 -3.45 6.03
N GLN A 333 -9.91 -3.60 6.34
CA GLN A 333 -9.41 -4.49 7.38
C GLN A 333 -9.19 -3.66 8.64
N MET A 334 -9.76 -4.12 9.77
CA MET A 334 -9.86 -3.34 11.01
C MET A 334 -9.10 -4.02 12.15
N TYR A 335 -8.64 -3.22 13.10
CA TYR A 335 -8.07 -3.72 14.35
C TYR A 335 -9.15 -4.38 15.20
N SER A 336 -8.99 -5.68 15.46
CA SER A 336 -10.07 -6.48 16.06
C SER A 336 -10.22 -6.34 17.58
N GLU A 337 -9.22 -5.77 18.26
CA GLU A 337 -9.27 -5.47 19.69
C GLU A 337 -9.46 -3.98 19.99
N GLY A 338 -9.72 -3.16 18.95
CA GLY A 338 -9.92 -1.73 19.10
C GLY A 338 -8.65 -0.94 19.42
N THR A 339 -7.48 -1.57 19.44
CA THR A 339 -6.20 -0.92 19.70
C THR A 339 -5.28 -1.09 18.49
N MET A 340 -4.59 -0.01 18.14
CA MET A 340 -3.55 0.02 17.12
C MET A 340 -2.15 0.12 17.74
N SER A 341 -2.05 0.00 19.04
CA SER A 341 -0.78 0.02 19.75
C SER A 341 -0.07 -1.33 19.61
N GLY A 342 1.24 -1.27 19.41
CA GLY A 342 2.07 -2.45 19.29
C GLY A 342 2.13 -3.02 17.87
N LYS A 343 3.26 -3.64 17.59
CA LYS A 343 3.58 -4.24 16.29
C LYS A 343 2.64 -5.38 15.90
N ASN A 344 2.10 -6.07 16.90
CA ASN A 344 1.34 -7.31 16.72
C ASN A 344 -0.14 -7.16 17.07
N ALA A 345 -0.66 -5.92 17.14
CA ALA A 345 -2.10 -5.71 17.36
C ALA A 345 -2.90 -6.46 16.29
N PRO A 346 -3.87 -7.31 16.68
CA PRO A 346 -4.59 -8.13 15.71
C PRO A 346 -5.52 -7.30 14.83
N THR A 347 -5.62 -7.70 13.56
CA THR A 347 -6.40 -7.00 12.53
C THR A 347 -7.34 -7.98 11.83
N LYS A 348 -8.21 -8.62 12.57
CA LYS A 348 -9.01 -9.77 12.13
C LYS A 348 -10.46 -9.44 11.79
N GLU A 349 -10.80 -8.16 11.63
CA GLU A 349 -12.12 -7.73 11.21
C GLU A 349 -12.10 -7.23 9.78
N LEU A 350 -13.20 -7.45 9.06
CA LEU A 350 -13.46 -6.85 7.77
C LEU A 350 -14.76 -6.05 7.80
N ALA A 351 -14.77 -4.94 7.07
CA ALA A 351 -15.95 -4.13 6.85
C ALA A 351 -16.01 -3.67 5.39
N VAL A 352 -17.21 -3.38 4.92
CA VAL A 352 -17.44 -2.75 3.62
C VAL A 352 -17.84 -1.30 3.88
N PHE A 353 -17.17 -0.38 3.21
CA PHE A 353 -17.49 1.04 3.26
C PHE A 353 -18.01 1.49 1.90
N LYS A 354 -19.19 2.14 1.91
CA LYS A 354 -19.78 2.76 0.73
C LYS A 354 -19.46 4.25 0.75
N GLY A 355 -18.70 4.70 -0.24
CA GLY A 355 -18.14 6.06 -0.26
C GLY A 355 -19.19 7.16 -0.27
N GLU A 356 -20.16 7.10 -1.18
CA GLU A 356 -21.13 8.18 -1.36
C GLU A 356 -22.02 8.38 -0.12
N SER A 357 -22.51 7.30 0.47
CA SER A 357 -23.36 7.36 1.66
C SER A 357 -22.57 7.44 2.97
N GLY A 358 -21.28 7.11 2.96
CA GLY A 358 -20.47 7.04 4.16
C GLY A 358 -20.84 5.93 5.12
N THR A 359 -21.45 4.85 4.61
CA THR A 359 -21.94 3.74 5.42
C THR A 359 -20.89 2.65 5.54
N LEU A 360 -20.53 2.31 6.77
CA LEU A 360 -19.64 1.19 7.09
C LEU A 360 -20.48 0.03 7.59
N THR A 361 -20.32 -1.15 6.97
CA THR A 361 -21.04 -2.38 7.35
C THR A 361 -20.02 -3.47 7.66
N GLN A 362 -20.05 -4.00 8.88
CA GLN A 362 -19.17 -5.11 9.27
C GLN A 362 -19.52 -6.38 8.50
N VAL A 363 -18.49 -7.13 8.10
CA VAL A 363 -18.67 -8.47 7.52
C VAL A 363 -18.81 -9.46 8.68
N THR A 364 -20.07 -9.85 8.98
CA THR A 364 -20.39 -10.70 10.13
C THR A 364 -20.84 -12.09 9.73
N GLU A 365 -21.17 -12.31 8.46
CA GLU A 365 -21.66 -13.61 7.95
C GLU A 365 -20.68 -14.20 6.95
N GLY A 366 -20.42 -15.49 7.06
CA GLY A 366 -19.70 -16.28 6.07
C GLY A 366 -18.21 -16.40 6.29
N LEU A 367 -17.58 -15.52 7.08
CA LEU A 367 -16.18 -15.68 7.47
C LEU A 367 -16.02 -16.75 8.54
N PRO A 368 -14.82 -17.35 8.67
CA PRO A 368 -14.51 -18.13 9.87
C PRO A 368 -14.70 -17.30 11.14
N ALA A 369 -14.92 -17.96 12.26
CA ALA A 369 -14.98 -17.28 13.55
C ALA A 369 -13.70 -16.45 13.76
N GLN A 370 -13.82 -15.26 14.31
CA GLN A 370 -12.71 -14.32 14.42
C GLN A 370 -11.51 -14.88 15.18
N ASP A 371 -11.76 -15.66 16.25
CA ASP A 371 -10.72 -16.32 17.04
C ASP A 371 -9.98 -17.42 16.26
N LYS A 372 -10.54 -17.90 15.15
CA LYS A 372 -9.91 -18.87 14.25
C LYS A 372 -9.19 -18.26 13.08
N ILE A 373 -9.32 -16.95 12.87
CA ILE A 373 -8.61 -16.25 11.80
C ILE A 373 -7.19 -15.95 12.28
N SER A 374 -6.21 -16.41 11.51
CA SER A 374 -4.80 -16.07 11.71
C SER A 374 -4.43 -14.78 11.00
N SER A 375 -4.77 -14.66 9.72
CA SER A 375 -4.42 -13.47 8.93
C SER A 375 -5.29 -13.36 7.69
N PHE A 376 -5.32 -12.15 7.14
CA PHE A 376 -5.84 -11.85 5.81
C PHE A 376 -4.68 -11.54 4.87
N GLY A 377 -4.78 -12.02 3.63
CA GLY A 377 -3.91 -11.61 2.54
C GLY A 377 -4.47 -10.41 1.78
N ILE A 378 -3.80 -10.02 0.70
CA ILE A 378 -4.23 -8.92 -0.15
C ILE A 378 -5.37 -9.41 -1.07
N PRO A 379 -6.51 -8.73 -1.08
CA PRO A 379 -7.63 -9.12 -1.91
C PRO A 379 -7.44 -8.79 -3.38
N PHE A 380 -8.19 -9.46 -4.22
CA PHE A 380 -8.37 -9.16 -5.64
C PHE A 380 -9.86 -8.89 -5.92
N SER A 381 -10.14 -7.79 -6.61
CA SER A 381 -11.51 -7.43 -6.98
C SER A 381 -11.77 -7.80 -8.42
N ASP A 382 -12.88 -8.52 -8.67
CA ASP A 382 -13.30 -8.96 -9.99
C ASP A 382 -14.82 -9.11 -10.02
N ASN A 383 -15.45 -8.74 -11.12
CA ASN A 383 -16.91 -8.88 -11.31
C ASN A 383 -17.73 -8.28 -10.16
N GLY A 384 -17.31 -7.17 -9.61
CA GLY A 384 -18.06 -6.44 -8.58
C GLY A 384 -17.93 -6.98 -7.16
N VAL A 385 -17.05 -7.95 -6.92
CA VAL A 385 -16.82 -8.55 -5.60
C VAL A 385 -15.33 -8.55 -5.28
N ALA A 386 -14.99 -8.72 -4.00
CA ALA A 386 -13.61 -8.89 -3.56
C ALA A 386 -13.36 -10.32 -3.10
N TYR A 387 -12.24 -10.88 -3.52
CA TYR A 387 -11.75 -12.18 -3.06
C TYR A 387 -10.57 -11.94 -2.13
N ILE A 388 -10.68 -12.32 -0.87
CA ILE A 388 -9.63 -12.10 0.12
C ILE A 388 -9.11 -13.44 0.65
N PRO A 389 -7.77 -13.66 0.63
CA PRO A 389 -7.18 -14.85 1.25
C PRO A 389 -7.35 -14.82 2.75
N VAL A 390 -7.81 -15.91 3.32
CA VAL A 390 -7.96 -16.09 4.77
C VAL A 390 -7.18 -17.33 5.20
N THR A 391 -6.26 -17.13 6.12
CA THR A 391 -5.54 -18.21 6.80
C THR A 391 -6.12 -18.38 8.19
N THR A 392 -6.37 -19.65 8.58
CA THR A 392 -6.96 -19.99 9.87
C THR A 392 -5.93 -20.64 10.80
N THR A 393 -6.26 -20.70 12.09
CA THR A 393 -5.37 -21.24 13.14
C THR A 393 -5.47 -22.75 13.29
N ASP A 394 -6.43 -23.42 12.62
CA ASP A 394 -6.73 -24.84 12.74
C ASP A 394 -5.87 -25.76 11.86
N GLY A 395 -4.95 -25.19 11.09
CA GLY A 395 -4.09 -25.94 10.18
C GLY A 395 -4.70 -26.24 8.82
N ASP A 396 -5.91 -25.82 8.56
CA ASP A 396 -6.52 -25.92 7.23
C ASP A 396 -5.76 -25.06 6.22
N ALA A 397 -5.78 -25.46 4.96
CA ALA A 397 -5.22 -24.67 3.88
C ALA A 397 -5.94 -23.32 3.76
N PRO A 398 -5.22 -22.23 3.41
CA PRO A 398 -5.86 -20.96 3.13
C PRO A 398 -6.94 -21.09 2.07
N ALA A 399 -7.99 -20.28 2.19
CA ALA A 399 -9.04 -20.19 1.20
C ALA A 399 -9.38 -18.74 0.90
N LEU A 400 -9.90 -18.51 -0.31
CA LEU A 400 -10.45 -17.22 -0.67
C LEU A 400 -11.88 -17.11 -0.14
N TYR A 401 -12.20 -15.93 0.37
CA TYR A 401 -13.56 -15.58 0.75
C TYR A 401 -14.03 -14.44 -0.15
N LYS A 402 -15.15 -14.67 -0.82
CA LYS A 402 -15.78 -13.70 -1.70
C LYS A 402 -16.65 -12.76 -0.86
N ILE A 403 -16.36 -11.47 -0.93
CA ILE A 403 -17.12 -10.44 -0.22
C ILE A 403 -18.02 -9.73 -1.22
N ASP A 404 -19.33 -9.85 -1.02
CA ASP A 404 -20.34 -9.09 -1.77
C ASP A 404 -20.48 -7.72 -1.10
N PRO A 405 -20.11 -6.62 -1.78
CA PRO A 405 -20.13 -5.31 -1.15
C PRO A 405 -21.54 -4.81 -0.83
N ALA A 406 -22.55 -5.19 -1.61
CA ALA A 406 -23.93 -4.73 -1.40
C ALA A 406 -24.53 -5.30 -0.12
N THR A 407 -24.17 -6.50 0.28
CA THR A 407 -24.70 -7.19 1.46
C THR A 407 -23.69 -7.29 2.60
N ALA A 408 -22.42 -7.02 2.34
CA ALA A 408 -21.29 -7.26 3.25
C ALA A 408 -21.22 -8.71 3.76
N LYS A 409 -21.64 -9.68 2.93
CA LYS A 409 -21.60 -11.11 3.25
C LYS A 409 -20.41 -11.76 2.57
N ALA A 410 -19.82 -12.72 3.26
CA ALA A 410 -18.72 -13.54 2.76
C ALA A 410 -19.20 -14.92 2.34
N THR A 411 -18.59 -15.47 1.31
CA THR A 411 -18.82 -16.85 0.84
C THR A 411 -17.45 -17.50 0.61
N LYS A 412 -17.22 -18.67 1.16
CA LYS A 412 -16.00 -19.42 0.94
C LYS A 412 -15.86 -19.79 -0.53
N GLY A 413 -14.70 -19.51 -1.11
CA GLY A 413 -14.36 -19.82 -2.50
C GLY A 413 -13.23 -20.84 -2.59
N LEU A 414 -12.32 -20.59 -3.54
CA LEU A 414 -11.18 -21.46 -3.87
C LEU A 414 -10.29 -21.74 -2.65
N THR A 415 -9.97 -23.01 -2.42
CA THR A 415 -8.96 -23.42 -1.46
C THR A 415 -7.59 -23.48 -2.13
N ILE A 416 -6.57 -22.95 -1.46
CA ILE A 416 -5.21 -22.86 -1.99
C ILE A 416 -4.29 -23.68 -1.07
N ILE A 417 -3.86 -24.83 -1.55
CA ILE A 417 -2.99 -25.71 -0.77
C ILE A 417 -1.56 -25.17 -0.83
N THR A 418 -1.11 -24.71 0.30
CA THR A 418 0.26 -24.25 0.55
C THR A 418 0.61 -24.50 2.01
N ASN A 419 1.89 -24.65 2.31
CA ASN A 419 2.38 -24.76 3.68
C ASN A 419 2.88 -23.43 4.24
N ASN A 420 2.57 -22.34 3.59
CA ASN A 420 2.92 -20.98 4.04
C ASN A 420 1.73 -20.02 3.79
N SER A 421 1.85 -19.07 2.86
CA SER A 421 0.85 -18.01 2.70
C SER A 421 0.55 -17.71 1.24
N VAL A 422 -0.64 -17.18 0.98
CA VAL A 422 -1.05 -16.65 -0.32
C VAL A 422 -0.56 -15.21 -0.42
N SER A 423 0.22 -14.90 -1.47
CA SER A 423 0.87 -13.60 -1.63
C SER A 423 0.10 -12.64 -2.50
N ALA A 424 -0.53 -13.13 -3.57
CA ALA A 424 -1.28 -12.29 -4.51
C ALA A 424 -2.26 -13.12 -5.33
N ILE A 425 -3.30 -12.46 -5.80
CA ILE A 425 -4.30 -13.01 -6.71
C ILE A 425 -4.56 -11.98 -7.80
N GLY A 426 -4.73 -12.44 -9.03
CA GLY A 426 -5.09 -11.60 -10.14
C GLY A 426 -5.52 -12.42 -11.35
N LYS A 427 -5.46 -11.81 -12.51
CA LYS A 427 -5.94 -12.38 -13.75
C LYS A 427 -5.01 -11.99 -14.89
N LEU A 428 -4.63 -12.95 -15.71
CA LEU A 428 -3.81 -12.71 -16.89
C LEU A 428 -4.51 -13.27 -18.15
N SER A 429 -4.34 -12.52 -19.25
CA SER A 429 -4.77 -12.97 -20.58
C SER A 429 -3.64 -13.69 -21.28
N ALA A 430 -3.94 -14.83 -21.89
CA ALA A 430 -2.95 -15.66 -22.54
C ALA A 430 -2.40 -14.98 -23.81
N THR A 431 -1.08 -15.07 -23.99
CA THR A 431 -0.35 -14.59 -25.16
C THR A 431 0.53 -15.69 -25.72
N ASN A 432 0.90 -15.59 -27.00
CA ASN A 432 1.80 -16.55 -27.64
C ASN A 432 3.26 -16.35 -27.21
#